data_6b6211dff529724e62432643e9429ffe
#
_entry.id   6b6211dff529724e62432643e9429ffe
#
_cell.length_a   1.000
_cell.length_b   1.000
_cell.length_c   1.000
_cell.angle_alpha   90.00
_cell.angle_beta   90.00
_cell.angle_gamma   90.00
#
_symmetry.space_group_name_H-M   'P 1'
#
loop_
_entity.id
_entity.type
_entity.pdbx_description
1 polymer ?
#
loop_
_entity_poly.entity_id
_entity_poly.type
_entity_poly.pdbx_seq_one_letter_code
_entity_poly.pdbx_strand_id
1 'polypeptide(L)'
;FNEAEHVEQVIAQADVILVEPVMQPDYTKARDERKGETGLTPANYKITRELLTGKAKSDAILLHSLPRMDEIPTDVDITRWSRYWQEAFNGVVMRMALLALVLGAME
;
A
#
# COMPACT_ATOMS: atom_id res chain seq x y z
N PHE A 1 -4.88 -17.54 -11.23
CA PHE A 1 -4.24 -16.24 -11.46
C PHE A 1 -4.96 -15.52 -12.59
N ASN A 2 -5.47 -14.32 -12.34
CA ASN A 2 -6.16 -13.49 -13.32
C ASN A 2 -5.45 -12.13 -13.38
N GLU A 3 -5.32 -11.59 -14.59
CA GLU A 3 -4.77 -10.26 -14.81
C GLU A 3 -5.88 -9.31 -15.26
N ALA A 4 -5.78 -8.05 -14.87
CA ALA A 4 -6.69 -6.99 -15.26
C ALA A 4 -5.90 -5.73 -15.60
N GLU A 5 -6.32 -5.02 -16.66
CA GLU A 5 -5.66 -3.77 -17.07
C GLU A 5 -6.03 -2.58 -16.18
N HIS A 6 -7.17 -2.67 -15.50
CA HIS A 6 -7.70 -1.61 -14.64
C HIS A 6 -8.10 -2.18 -13.29
N VAL A 7 -7.66 -1.55 -12.22
CA VAL A 7 -8.04 -1.94 -10.86
C VAL A 7 -9.56 -1.93 -10.64
N GLU A 8 -10.27 -1.06 -11.34
CA GLU A 8 -11.73 -0.96 -11.29
C GLU A 8 -12.47 -2.25 -11.68
N GLN A 9 -11.86 -3.10 -12.49
CA GLN A 9 -12.46 -4.36 -12.96
C GLN A 9 -12.50 -5.44 -11.88
N VAL A 10 -11.60 -5.36 -10.89
CA VAL A 10 -11.39 -6.41 -9.90
C VAL A 10 -11.68 -5.97 -8.46
N ILE A 11 -11.62 -4.68 -8.17
CA ILE A 11 -11.68 -4.15 -6.80
C ILE A 11 -12.97 -4.54 -6.05
N ALA A 12 -14.09 -4.66 -6.77
CA ALA A 12 -15.37 -5.06 -6.18
C ALA A 12 -15.40 -6.52 -5.65
N GLN A 13 -14.47 -7.34 -6.08
CA GLN A 13 -14.36 -8.74 -5.67
C GLN A 13 -13.30 -8.94 -4.57
N ALA A 14 -12.41 -7.95 -4.39
CA ALA A 14 -11.27 -8.06 -3.49
C ALA A 14 -11.69 -7.94 -2.01
N ASP A 15 -11.19 -8.85 -1.18
CA ASP A 15 -11.25 -8.76 0.27
C ASP A 15 -9.99 -8.08 0.82
N VAL A 16 -8.87 -8.27 0.13
CA VAL A 16 -7.57 -7.65 0.42
C VAL A 16 -7.06 -6.97 -0.83
N ILE A 17 -6.71 -5.70 -0.71
CA ILE A 17 -6.12 -4.88 -1.77
C ILE A 17 -4.70 -4.54 -1.31
N LEU A 18 -3.70 -5.20 -1.88
CA LEU A 18 -2.29 -4.87 -1.65
C LEU A 18 -1.80 -3.99 -2.79
N VAL A 19 -1.27 -2.83 -2.45
CA VAL A 19 -0.75 -1.86 -3.41
C VAL A 19 0.74 -1.67 -3.19
N GLU A 20 1.47 -1.61 -4.28
CA GLU A 20 2.89 -1.28 -4.30
C GLU A 20 3.13 -0.12 -5.28
N PRO A 21 4.19 0.68 -5.08
CA PRO A 21 4.53 1.72 -6.03
C PRO A 21 4.83 1.13 -7.41
N VAL A 22 4.18 1.68 -8.45
CA VAL A 22 4.46 1.31 -9.85
C VAL A 22 5.86 1.75 -10.26
N MET A 23 6.28 2.93 -9.77
CA MET A 23 7.62 3.47 -9.95
C MET A 23 8.29 3.61 -8.59
N GLN A 24 9.42 2.97 -8.42
CA GLN A 24 10.24 3.14 -7.22
C GLN A 24 10.98 4.49 -7.29
N PRO A 25 11.05 5.24 -6.19
CA PRO A 25 11.90 6.43 -6.12
C PRO A 25 13.36 6.06 -6.38
N ASP A 26 14.07 6.91 -7.10
CA ASP A 26 15.53 6.77 -7.21
C ASP A 26 16.20 7.21 -5.90
N TYR A 27 16.44 6.25 -5.03
CA TYR A 27 17.05 6.49 -3.71
C TYR A 27 18.53 6.93 -3.79
N THR A 28 19.15 6.90 -4.97
CA THR A 28 20.52 7.41 -5.17
C THR A 28 20.56 8.93 -5.31
N LYS A 29 19.42 9.56 -5.62
CA LYS A 29 19.29 11.02 -5.76
C LYS A 29 18.91 11.67 -4.44
N ALA A 30 19.43 12.89 -4.23
CA ALA A 30 19.01 13.72 -3.11
C ALA A 30 17.50 14.03 -3.18
N ARG A 31 16.86 14.23 -2.01
CA ARG A 31 15.41 14.49 -1.91
C ARG A 31 14.95 15.67 -2.79
N ASP A 32 15.79 16.70 -2.91
CA ASP A 32 15.48 17.90 -3.69
C ASP A 32 15.53 17.66 -5.21
N GLU A 33 16.34 16.70 -5.66
CA GLU A 33 16.44 16.31 -7.07
C GLU A 33 15.27 15.44 -7.51
N ARG A 34 14.54 14.82 -6.55
CA ARG A 34 13.37 13.97 -6.79
C ARG A 34 12.03 14.70 -6.92
N LYS A 35 12.05 16.04 -6.96
CA LYS A 35 10.83 16.89 -7.04
C LYS A 35 9.96 16.65 -8.28
N GLY A 36 10.44 15.94 -9.29
CA GLY A 36 9.68 15.57 -10.50
C GLY A 36 9.13 14.15 -10.50
N GLU A 37 9.34 13.35 -9.44
CA GLU A 37 8.93 11.95 -9.38
C GLU A 37 7.50 11.74 -8.84
N THR A 38 6.76 12.82 -8.59
CA THR A 38 5.34 12.77 -8.21
C THR A 38 4.45 12.69 -9.46
N GLY A 39 3.35 11.92 -9.39
CA GLY A 39 2.40 11.80 -10.50
C GLY A 39 2.76 10.73 -11.53
N LEU A 40 3.61 9.77 -11.17
CA LEU A 40 4.08 8.72 -12.09
C LEU A 40 3.16 7.49 -12.15
N THR A 41 2.24 7.35 -11.19
CA THR A 41 1.31 6.23 -11.20
C THR A 41 0.21 6.45 -12.23
N PRO A 42 0.03 5.55 -13.20
CA PRO A 42 -1.08 5.63 -14.15
C PRO A 42 -2.43 5.63 -13.43
N ALA A 43 -3.40 6.39 -13.95
CA ALA A 43 -4.70 6.57 -13.31
C ALA A 43 -5.45 5.25 -13.08
N ASN A 44 -5.26 4.26 -13.95
CA ASN A 44 -5.88 2.93 -13.87
C ASN A 44 -5.32 2.05 -12.74
N TYR A 45 -4.23 2.47 -12.07
CA TYR A 45 -3.64 1.78 -10.91
C TYR A 45 -3.81 2.57 -9.62
N LYS A 46 -4.28 3.82 -9.65
CA LYS A 46 -4.49 4.62 -8.44
C LYS A 46 -5.67 4.12 -7.63
N ILE A 47 -5.45 3.98 -6.32
CA ILE A 47 -6.51 3.65 -5.37
C ILE A 47 -6.99 4.95 -4.72
N THR A 48 -8.02 5.55 -5.32
CA THR A 48 -8.60 6.80 -4.81
C THR A 48 -9.73 6.53 -3.83
N ARG A 49 -10.06 7.53 -3.03
CA ARG A 49 -11.20 7.48 -2.10
C ARG A 49 -12.52 7.24 -2.84
N GLU A 50 -12.70 7.88 -4.00
CA GLU A 50 -13.89 7.73 -4.85
C GLU A 50 -14.04 6.30 -5.34
N LEU A 51 -12.93 5.68 -5.80
CA LEU A 51 -12.92 4.31 -6.26
C LEU A 51 -13.30 3.34 -5.13
N LEU A 52 -12.70 3.51 -3.94
CA LEU A 52 -13.01 2.68 -2.77
C LEU A 52 -14.48 2.85 -2.36
N THR A 53 -14.98 4.09 -2.25
CA THR A 53 -16.35 4.37 -1.85
C THR A 53 -17.37 3.84 -2.85
N GLY A 54 -17.06 3.91 -4.14
CA GLY A 54 -17.99 3.52 -5.21
C GLY A 54 -18.02 2.04 -5.52
N LYS A 55 -16.89 1.32 -5.31
CA LYS A 55 -16.75 -0.05 -5.82
C LYS A 55 -16.21 -1.08 -4.83
N ALA A 56 -15.40 -0.70 -3.85
CA ALA A 56 -14.81 -1.67 -2.93
C ALA A 56 -15.84 -2.23 -1.95
N LYS A 57 -15.64 -3.47 -1.50
CA LYS A 57 -16.40 -4.04 -0.39
C LYS A 57 -16.21 -3.20 0.86
N SER A 58 -17.25 -3.08 1.68
CA SER A 58 -17.21 -2.27 2.91
C SER A 58 -16.24 -2.78 3.96
N ASP A 59 -15.93 -4.07 3.92
CA ASP A 59 -15.06 -4.82 4.82
C ASP A 59 -13.70 -5.18 4.20
N ALA A 60 -13.45 -4.79 2.95
CA ALA A 60 -12.13 -4.93 2.34
C ALA A 60 -11.06 -4.19 3.14
N ILE A 61 -9.84 -4.70 3.11
CA ILE A 61 -8.67 -4.05 3.71
C ILE A 61 -7.68 -3.62 2.64
N LEU A 62 -7.15 -2.40 2.80
CA LEU A 62 -6.13 -1.82 1.93
C LEU A 62 -4.79 -1.84 2.65
N LEU A 63 -3.81 -2.51 2.04
CA LEU A 63 -2.46 -2.69 2.53
C LEU A 63 -1.44 -2.02 1.61
N HIS A 64 -0.28 -1.67 2.16
CA HIS A 64 0.85 -1.09 1.43
C HIS A 64 2.14 -1.25 2.20
N SER A 65 3.19 -1.76 1.57
CA SER A 65 4.49 -2.01 2.23
C SER A 65 5.20 -0.73 2.72
N LEU A 66 4.80 0.43 2.21
CA LEU A 66 5.44 1.73 2.48
C LEU A 66 6.95 1.79 2.10
N PRO A 67 7.51 2.96 1.76
CA PRO A 67 6.80 4.25 1.63
C PRO A 67 5.95 4.31 0.37
N ARG A 68 4.79 4.95 0.47
CA ARG A 68 3.95 5.21 -0.70
C ARG A 68 4.45 6.44 -1.48
N MET A 69 4.10 6.47 -2.76
CA MET A 69 4.27 7.61 -3.65
C MET A 69 2.90 8.28 -3.90
N ASP A 70 2.39 8.21 -5.12
CA ASP A 70 1.13 8.82 -5.51
C ASP A 70 0.04 7.79 -5.91
N GLU A 71 0.30 6.50 -5.69
CA GLU A 71 -0.64 5.41 -5.96
C GLU A 71 -1.82 5.39 -4.98
N ILE A 72 -1.62 5.89 -3.74
CA ILE A 72 -2.66 6.08 -2.74
C ILE A 72 -2.62 7.54 -2.24
N PRO A 73 -3.61 8.38 -2.59
CA PRO A 73 -3.74 9.74 -2.08
C PRO A 73 -3.93 9.80 -0.56
N THR A 74 -3.52 10.91 0.06
CA THR A 74 -3.53 11.06 1.53
C THR A 74 -4.93 11.09 2.16
N ASP A 75 -5.96 11.44 1.40
CA ASP A 75 -7.35 11.42 1.86
C ASP A 75 -7.91 10.01 2.06
N VAL A 76 -7.21 8.99 1.55
CA VAL A 76 -7.51 7.57 1.81
C VAL A 76 -7.14 7.16 3.23
N ASP A 77 -6.17 7.85 3.88
CA ASP A 77 -5.67 7.51 5.23
C ASP A 77 -6.75 7.45 6.29
N ILE A 78 -7.77 8.30 6.17
CA ILE A 78 -8.87 8.40 7.13
C ILE A 78 -10.06 7.52 6.78
N THR A 79 -9.94 6.69 5.75
CA THR A 79 -11.02 5.78 5.34
C THR A 79 -11.01 4.48 6.15
N ARG A 80 -12.15 3.79 6.14
CA ARG A 80 -12.31 2.49 6.81
C ARG A 80 -11.44 1.39 6.23
N TRP A 81 -11.01 1.52 4.98
CA TRP A 81 -10.20 0.52 4.28
C TRP A 81 -8.73 0.58 4.62
N SER A 82 -8.21 1.73 5.01
CA SER A 82 -6.80 1.95 5.34
C SER A 82 -6.35 1.05 6.50
N ARG A 83 -5.43 0.12 6.22
CA ARG A 83 -4.81 -0.79 7.20
C ARG A 83 -3.29 -0.83 7.11
N TYR A 84 -2.69 -0.08 6.19
CA TYR A 84 -1.24 -0.06 5.99
C TYR A 84 -0.45 0.51 7.17
N TRP A 85 -1.04 1.40 7.97
CA TRP A 85 -0.42 1.84 9.22
C TRP A 85 -0.38 0.72 10.28
N GLN A 86 -1.45 -0.05 10.37
CA GLN A 86 -1.52 -1.24 11.22
C GLN A 86 -0.56 -2.33 10.72
N GLU A 87 -0.48 -2.52 9.41
CA GLU A 87 0.46 -3.45 8.77
C GLU A 87 1.91 -3.06 9.10
N ALA A 88 2.28 -1.78 8.97
CA ALA A 88 3.62 -1.29 9.31
C ALA A 88 3.97 -1.58 10.77
N PHE A 89 3.06 -1.33 11.71
CA PHE A 89 3.26 -1.64 13.13
C PHE A 89 3.38 -3.15 13.36
N ASN A 90 2.50 -3.95 12.77
CA ASN A 90 2.54 -5.41 12.86
C ASN A 90 3.87 -5.96 12.30
N GLY A 91 4.40 -5.33 11.26
CA GLY A 91 5.70 -5.67 10.68
C GLY A 91 6.85 -5.47 11.68
N VAL A 92 6.82 -4.43 12.51
CA VAL A 92 7.80 -4.22 13.59
C VAL A 92 7.70 -5.34 14.62
N VAL A 93 6.50 -5.62 15.11
CA VAL A 93 6.26 -6.67 16.14
C VAL A 93 6.70 -8.04 15.61
N MET A 94 6.37 -8.37 14.37
CA MET A 94 6.75 -9.64 13.75
C MET A 94 8.26 -9.77 13.63
N ARG A 95 8.97 -8.71 13.22
CA ARG A 95 10.43 -8.71 13.14
C ARG A 95 11.08 -8.88 14.51
N MET A 96 10.53 -8.24 15.54
CA MET A 96 11.00 -8.42 16.92
C MET A 96 10.87 -9.89 17.36
N ALA A 97 9.72 -10.52 17.12
CA ALA A 97 9.49 -11.92 17.45
C ALA A 97 10.44 -12.86 16.69
N LEU A 98 10.63 -12.63 15.38
CA LEU A 98 11.56 -13.42 14.56
C LEU A 98 13.01 -13.30 15.06
N LEU A 99 13.46 -12.09 15.36
CA LEU A 99 14.81 -11.87 15.90
C LEU A 99 15.00 -12.58 17.26
N ALA A 100 14.01 -12.48 18.14
CA ALA A 100 14.05 -13.15 19.44
C ALA A 100 14.14 -14.67 19.30
N LEU A 101 13.38 -15.27 18.39
CA LEU A 101 13.43 -16.69 18.10
C LEU A 101 14.78 -17.13 17.52
N VAL A 102 15.27 -16.39 16.50
CA VAL A 102 16.54 -16.73 15.80
C VAL A 102 17.74 -16.60 16.75
N LEU A 103 17.72 -15.62 17.66
CA LEU A 103 18.79 -15.40 18.64
C LEU A 103 18.64 -16.23 19.92
N GLY A 104 17.62 -17.09 20.01
CA GLY A 104 17.39 -17.93 21.20
C GLY A 104 16.99 -17.14 22.45
N ALA A 105 16.42 -15.94 22.30
CA ALA A 105 15.95 -15.11 23.40
C ALA A 105 14.51 -15.42 23.85
N MET A 106 13.87 -16.38 23.20
CA MET A 106 12.56 -16.93 23.57
C MET A 106 12.68 -18.45 23.68
N GLU A 107 12.22 -18.99 24.81
CA GLU A 107 12.04 -20.43 25.02
C GLU A 107 10.66 -20.87 24.51
#